data_cc7fab3eb3f35a1ebb975213b37f9613
#
_entry.id   cc7fab3eb3f35a1ebb975213b37f9613
#
_cell.length_a   1.000
_cell.length_b   1.000
_cell.length_c   1.000
_cell.angle_alpha   90.00
_cell.angle_beta   90.00
_cell.angle_gamma   90.00
#
_symmetry.space_group_name_H-M   'P 1'
#
loop_
_entity.id
_entity.type
_entity.pdbx_description
1 polymer ?
#
loop_
_entity_poly.entity_id
_entity_poly.type
_entity_poly.pdbx_seq_one_letter_code
_entity_poly.pdbx_strand_id
1 'polypeptide(L)'
;FVLLMLLAAGLILAFPRVAEFREYERGVLFRTGRLKGVIGPGWKLVFPLFEKYVVVDLRTQVVNIKPESVISIDGVGITVDAAVNYKVTDPAKFILSATNIGQLMTIRVTAALREAVSKRKYLDVISHTADLNNAIRASVEADAAGWGIAISLAEVERVVLPSDLLDAMKLKEEAEQKKDAVEVQASIKKIYLERLDEAASKLSPTTMSYLYLDALRKMAFSKSGKIIIPYEFTKLGSLLKSIYPDAGD
;
A
#
# COMPACT_ATOMS: atom_id res chain seq x y z
N PHE A 1 -55.53 -6.65 52.35
CA PHE A 1 -54.19 -7.26 52.20
C PHE A 1 -53.63 -7.09 50.79
N VAL A 2 -54.40 -7.42 49.76
CA VAL A 2 -53.98 -7.30 48.35
C VAL A 2 -53.64 -5.85 47.96
N LEU A 3 -54.45 -4.89 48.38
CA LEU A 3 -54.25 -3.46 48.11
C LEU A 3 -52.98 -2.94 48.77
N LEU A 4 -52.65 -3.39 49.96
CA LEU A 4 -51.44 -3.03 50.71
C LEU A 4 -50.19 -3.60 50.04
N MET A 5 -50.27 -4.86 49.54
CA MET A 5 -49.19 -5.47 48.74
C MET A 5 -48.93 -4.72 47.41
N LEU A 6 -49.99 -4.32 46.71
CA LEU A 6 -49.87 -3.56 45.49
C LEU A 6 -49.26 -2.16 45.73
N LEU A 7 -49.66 -1.50 46.86
CA LEU A 7 -49.09 -0.21 47.25
C LEU A 7 -47.60 -0.35 47.63
N ALA A 8 -47.22 -1.39 48.37
CA ALA A 8 -45.84 -1.68 48.73
C ALA A 8 -44.99 -2.02 47.48
N ALA A 9 -45.53 -2.82 46.57
CA ALA A 9 -44.85 -3.15 45.30
C ALA A 9 -44.66 -1.90 44.42
N GLY A 10 -45.67 -1.02 44.35
CA GLY A 10 -45.61 0.28 43.68
C GLY A 10 -44.53 1.20 44.28
N LEU A 11 -44.45 1.24 45.62
CA LEU A 11 -43.46 2.04 46.33
C LEU A 11 -42.02 1.52 46.09
N ILE A 12 -41.83 0.20 46.05
CA ILE A 12 -40.52 -0.45 45.75
C ILE A 12 -40.12 -0.15 44.30
N LEU A 13 -41.02 -0.19 43.34
CA LEU A 13 -40.79 0.15 41.91
C LEU A 13 -40.48 1.61 41.69
N ALA A 14 -41.05 2.51 42.51
CA ALA A 14 -40.80 3.97 42.46
C ALA A 14 -39.49 4.39 43.13
N PHE A 15 -38.85 3.47 43.89
CA PHE A 15 -37.62 3.80 44.60
C PHE A 15 -36.47 4.08 43.66
N PRO A 16 -35.71 5.18 43.88
CA PRO A 16 -34.59 5.53 43.01
C PRO A 16 -33.51 4.44 43.09
N ARG A 17 -32.98 4.06 41.92
CA ARG A 17 -31.85 3.16 41.83
C ARG A 17 -30.58 3.95 41.63
N VAL A 18 -29.50 3.51 42.26
CA VAL A 18 -28.16 4.07 42.05
C VAL A 18 -27.61 3.43 40.79
N ALA A 19 -27.30 4.25 39.80
CA ALA A 19 -26.56 3.86 38.61
C ALA A 19 -25.12 4.38 38.76
N GLU A 20 -24.15 3.53 38.50
CA GLU A 20 -22.72 3.87 38.48
C GLU A 20 -22.25 3.98 37.05
N PHE A 21 -21.61 5.11 36.71
CA PHE A 21 -21.00 5.36 35.41
C PHE A 21 -19.50 5.54 35.60
N ARG A 22 -18.73 4.80 34.83
CA ARG A 22 -17.29 4.89 34.83
C ARG A 22 -16.81 6.18 34.17
N GLU A 23 -15.54 6.54 34.35
CA GLU A 23 -14.95 7.79 33.82
C GLU A 23 -15.13 7.93 32.30
N TYR A 24 -15.03 6.81 31.60
CA TYR A 24 -15.15 6.72 30.12
C TYR A 24 -16.59 6.46 29.64
N GLU A 25 -17.57 6.41 30.56
CA GLU A 25 -18.98 6.17 30.25
C GLU A 25 -19.79 7.43 30.43
N ARG A 26 -20.82 7.61 29.62
CA ARG A 26 -21.84 8.63 29.80
C ARG A 26 -23.22 8.01 29.70
N GLY A 27 -24.09 8.36 30.59
CA GLY A 27 -25.49 7.97 30.54
C GLY A 27 -26.33 8.99 29.78
N VAL A 28 -26.94 8.57 28.68
CA VAL A 28 -27.96 9.39 28.01
C VAL A 28 -29.32 9.11 28.65
N LEU A 29 -29.85 10.10 29.35
CA LEU A 29 -31.07 9.96 30.17
C LEU A 29 -32.31 10.39 29.38
N PHE A 30 -33.27 9.49 29.34
CA PHE A 30 -34.61 9.73 28.78
C PHE A 30 -35.64 9.74 29.91
N ARG A 31 -36.48 10.73 29.93
CA ARG A 31 -37.65 10.78 30.84
C ARG A 31 -38.91 10.72 30.00
N THR A 32 -39.78 9.76 30.27
CA THR A 32 -41.03 9.54 29.52
C THR A 32 -40.84 9.54 28.00
N GLY A 33 -39.71 8.95 27.49
CA GLY A 33 -39.39 8.89 26.07
C GLY A 33 -38.71 10.16 25.48
N ARG A 34 -38.58 11.25 26.25
CA ARG A 34 -37.88 12.46 25.79
C ARG A 34 -36.49 12.54 26.36
N LEU A 35 -35.54 13.00 25.56
CA LEU A 35 -34.17 13.22 26.01
C LEU A 35 -34.17 14.29 27.13
N LYS A 36 -33.65 13.95 28.28
CA LYS A 36 -33.49 14.87 29.43
C LYS A 36 -32.09 15.49 29.44
N GLY A 37 -31.07 14.72 29.08
CA GLY A 37 -29.67 15.16 29.06
C GLY A 37 -28.68 14.02 29.18
N VAL A 38 -27.41 14.37 29.26
CA VAL A 38 -26.30 13.46 29.42
C VAL A 38 -25.80 13.49 30.86
N ILE A 39 -25.65 12.33 31.46
CA ILE A 39 -25.16 12.16 32.83
C ILE A 39 -23.65 11.85 32.77
N GLY A 40 -22.88 12.59 33.56
CA GLY A 40 -21.44 12.37 33.75
C GLY A 40 -21.11 11.16 34.62
N PRO A 41 -19.83 10.86 34.81
CA PRO A 41 -19.34 9.71 35.59
C PRO A 41 -19.72 9.84 37.07
N GLY A 42 -19.56 8.73 37.78
CA GLY A 42 -19.86 8.58 39.21
C GLY A 42 -21.26 8.04 39.48
N TRP A 43 -21.67 8.08 40.73
CA TRP A 43 -22.95 7.56 41.17
C TRP A 43 -24.07 8.56 40.93
N LYS A 44 -25.14 8.09 40.30
CA LYS A 44 -26.33 8.90 39.98
C LYS A 44 -27.60 8.18 40.38
N LEU A 45 -28.56 8.93 40.90
CA LEU A 45 -29.89 8.44 41.23
C LEU A 45 -30.78 8.53 39.97
N VAL A 46 -31.33 7.37 39.57
CA VAL A 46 -32.26 7.25 38.44
C VAL A 46 -33.59 6.67 38.93
N PHE A 47 -34.69 7.24 38.51
CA PHE A 47 -36.02 6.77 38.82
C PHE A 47 -36.53 5.81 37.73
N PRO A 48 -36.48 4.50 37.93
CA PRO A 48 -36.72 3.53 36.87
C PRO A 48 -38.15 3.54 36.32
N LEU A 49 -39.12 4.08 37.10
CA LEU A 49 -40.48 4.22 36.66
C LEU A 49 -40.67 5.28 35.55
N PHE A 50 -39.92 6.37 35.60
CA PHE A 50 -40.06 7.50 34.68
C PHE A 50 -38.82 7.74 33.80
N GLU A 51 -37.67 7.21 34.21
CA GLU A 51 -36.39 7.47 33.57
C GLU A 51 -35.75 6.17 33.07
N LYS A 52 -35.26 6.23 31.83
CA LYS A 52 -34.42 5.21 31.23
C LYS A 52 -33.10 5.84 30.81
N TYR A 53 -32.02 5.12 30.89
CA TYR A 53 -30.72 5.58 30.43
C TYR A 53 -30.07 4.56 29.50
N VAL A 54 -29.27 5.08 28.57
CA VAL A 54 -28.41 4.29 27.69
C VAL A 54 -26.97 4.66 27.98
N VAL A 55 -26.13 3.67 28.21
CA VAL A 55 -24.71 3.90 28.48
C VAL A 55 -23.97 3.99 27.15
N VAL A 56 -23.15 5.03 27.00
CA VAL A 56 -22.29 5.27 25.82
C VAL A 56 -20.84 5.26 26.30
N ASP A 57 -20.02 4.45 25.65
CA ASP A 57 -18.56 4.42 25.84
C ASP A 57 -17.89 5.50 25.01
N LEU A 58 -17.08 6.35 25.67
CA LEU A 58 -16.36 7.45 25.03
C LEU A 58 -14.97 7.08 24.52
N ARG A 59 -14.51 5.85 24.77
CA ARG A 59 -13.21 5.39 24.27
C ARG A 59 -13.22 5.30 22.76
N THR A 60 -12.02 5.34 22.20
CA THR A 60 -11.83 5.13 20.77
C THR A 60 -12.29 3.73 20.39
N GLN A 61 -13.17 3.65 19.41
CA GLN A 61 -13.70 2.41 18.85
C GLN A 61 -13.18 2.26 17.42
N VAL A 62 -13.01 1.01 16.99
CA VAL A 62 -12.51 0.65 15.66
C VAL A 62 -13.63 0.00 14.86
N VAL A 63 -13.82 0.47 13.63
CA VAL A 63 -14.69 -0.17 12.65
C VAL A 63 -13.80 -0.68 11.51
N ASN A 64 -13.75 -2.00 11.38
CA ASN A 64 -13.04 -2.64 10.27
C ASN A 64 -14.00 -2.78 9.09
N ILE A 65 -13.57 -2.28 7.94
CA ILE A 65 -14.28 -2.40 6.68
C ILE A 65 -13.81 -3.69 6.00
N LYS A 66 -14.78 -4.54 5.68
CA LYS A 66 -14.50 -5.80 4.97
C LYS A 66 -13.86 -5.50 3.61
N PRO A 67 -13.04 -6.43 3.08
CA PRO A 67 -12.44 -6.30 1.77
C PRO A 67 -13.49 -5.95 0.72
N GLU A 68 -13.30 -4.82 0.06
CA GLU A 68 -14.20 -4.31 -0.99
C GLU A 68 -13.45 -4.27 -2.32
N SER A 69 -14.05 -4.87 -3.33
CA SER A 69 -13.50 -4.81 -4.70
C SER A 69 -13.98 -3.54 -5.39
N VAL A 70 -13.04 -2.70 -5.79
CA VAL A 70 -13.30 -1.40 -6.44
C VAL A 70 -12.49 -1.32 -7.73
N ILE A 71 -13.09 -0.71 -8.76
CA ILE A 71 -12.41 -0.48 -10.04
C ILE A 71 -11.77 0.91 -10.02
N SER A 72 -10.48 0.96 -10.29
CA SER A 72 -9.70 2.19 -10.45
C SER A 72 -10.03 2.91 -11.78
N ILE A 73 -9.55 4.15 -11.96
CA ILE A 73 -9.79 4.93 -13.18
C ILE A 73 -9.24 4.26 -14.46
N ASP A 74 -8.19 3.47 -14.31
CA ASP A 74 -7.54 2.69 -15.39
C ASP A 74 -8.15 1.29 -15.60
N GLY A 75 -9.32 1.04 -15.00
CA GLY A 75 -10.09 -0.19 -15.23
C GLY A 75 -9.58 -1.41 -14.45
N VAL A 76 -8.63 -1.23 -13.53
CA VAL A 76 -8.09 -2.31 -12.71
C VAL A 76 -8.98 -2.53 -11.49
N GLY A 77 -9.44 -3.78 -11.29
CA GLY A 77 -10.14 -4.19 -10.08
C GLY A 77 -9.16 -4.40 -8.93
N ILE A 78 -9.27 -3.59 -7.88
CA ILE A 78 -8.45 -3.68 -6.67
C ILE A 78 -9.33 -4.05 -5.49
N THR A 79 -8.84 -4.93 -4.62
CA THR A 79 -9.50 -5.21 -3.34
C THR A 79 -8.79 -4.42 -2.24
N VAL A 80 -9.58 -3.65 -1.49
CA VAL A 80 -9.06 -2.72 -0.48
C VAL A 80 -9.77 -2.96 0.84
N ASP A 81 -8.99 -3.09 1.91
CA ASP A 81 -9.47 -3.14 3.30
C ASP A 81 -9.13 -1.80 3.97
N ALA A 82 -10.00 -1.35 4.86
CA ALA A 82 -9.77 -0.13 5.62
C ALA A 82 -10.25 -0.28 7.06
N ALA A 83 -9.62 0.44 7.97
CA ALA A 83 -10.05 0.60 9.35
C ALA A 83 -10.27 2.08 9.67
N VAL A 84 -11.31 2.35 10.46
CA VAL A 84 -11.60 3.70 10.92
C VAL A 84 -11.75 3.70 12.43
N ASN A 85 -10.97 4.54 13.07
CA ASN A 85 -11.00 4.79 14.50
C ASN A 85 -11.83 6.04 14.77
N TYR A 86 -12.86 5.92 15.58
CA TYR A 86 -13.71 7.04 15.96
C TYR A 86 -13.89 7.10 17.47
N LYS A 87 -14.22 8.29 17.94
CA LYS A 87 -14.51 8.59 19.35
C LYS A 87 -15.84 9.31 19.44
N VAL A 88 -16.65 8.95 20.43
CA VAL A 88 -17.91 9.67 20.69
C VAL A 88 -17.60 11.00 21.37
N THR A 89 -18.03 12.11 20.74
CA THR A 89 -17.90 13.48 21.25
C THR A 89 -19.19 13.98 21.87
N ASP A 90 -20.34 13.62 21.27
CA ASP A 90 -21.68 13.99 21.76
C ASP A 90 -22.53 12.73 21.93
N PRO A 91 -22.61 12.17 23.15
CA PRO A 91 -23.40 10.97 23.42
C PRO A 91 -24.89 11.11 23.11
N ALA A 92 -25.46 12.30 23.21
CA ALA A 92 -26.86 12.54 22.92
C ALA A 92 -27.14 12.41 21.43
N LYS A 93 -26.33 13.08 20.58
CA LYS A 93 -26.42 12.94 19.13
C LYS A 93 -26.14 11.51 18.70
N PHE A 94 -25.14 10.86 19.30
CA PHE A 94 -24.79 9.48 18.99
C PHE A 94 -25.99 8.51 19.12
N ILE A 95 -26.75 8.60 20.21
CA ILE A 95 -27.92 7.74 20.44
C ILE A 95 -29.11 8.14 19.56
N LEU A 96 -29.27 9.43 19.26
CA LEU A 96 -30.44 9.91 18.51
C LEU A 96 -30.26 9.75 16.98
N SER A 97 -29.04 9.72 16.49
CA SER A 97 -28.78 9.72 15.04
C SER A 97 -29.03 8.39 14.37
N ALA A 98 -28.68 7.26 15.01
CA ALA A 98 -28.89 5.94 14.46
C ALA A 98 -28.88 4.84 15.54
N THR A 99 -29.61 3.77 15.26
CA THR A 99 -29.64 2.59 16.14
C THR A 99 -28.30 1.85 16.15
N ASN A 100 -27.57 1.88 15.02
CA ASN A 100 -26.28 1.21 14.88
C ASN A 100 -25.30 2.09 14.09
N ILE A 101 -24.58 2.90 14.82
CA ILE A 101 -23.56 3.82 14.22
C ILE A 101 -22.43 3.03 13.54
N GLY A 102 -22.02 1.88 14.08
CA GLY A 102 -20.98 1.04 13.45
C GLY A 102 -21.37 0.59 12.04
N GLN A 103 -22.61 0.17 11.85
CA GLN A 103 -23.11 -0.21 10.53
C GLN A 103 -23.22 1.00 9.58
N LEU A 104 -23.69 2.14 10.09
CA LEU A 104 -23.77 3.38 9.31
C LEU A 104 -22.37 3.84 8.88
N MET A 105 -21.40 3.79 9.78
CA MET A 105 -19.99 4.07 9.49
C MET A 105 -19.44 3.15 8.41
N THR A 106 -19.70 1.85 8.52
CA THR A 106 -19.26 0.88 7.50
C THR A 106 -19.76 1.28 6.10
N ILE A 107 -21.05 1.58 5.98
CA ILE A 107 -21.64 1.98 4.69
C ILE A 107 -20.99 3.26 4.16
N ARG A 108 -20.81 4.27 5.00
CA ARG A 108 -20.24 5.57 4.59
C ARG A 108 -18.76 5.47 4.23
N VAL A 109 -17.98 4.74 5.01
CA VAL A 109 -16.55 4.53 4.73
C VAL A 109 -16.36 3.71 3.45
N THR A 110 -17.18 2.66 3.24
CA THR A 110 -17.16 1.88 1.99
C THR A 110 -17.47 2.77 0.78
N ALA A 111 -18.47 3.66 0.88
CA ALA A 111 -18.79 4.58 -0.19
C ALA A 111 -17.65 5.59 -0.45
N ALA A 112 -17.08 6.16 0.60
CA ALA A 112 -15.94 7.09 0.50
C ALA A 112 -14.69 6.42 -0.09
N LEU A 113 -14.40 5.19 0.34
CA LEU A 113 -13.31 4.37 -0.19
C LEU A 113 -13.49 4.09 -1.69
N ARG A 114 -14.70 3.66 -2.10
CA ARG A 114 -15.02 3.42 -3.50
C ARG A 114 -14.85 4.69 -4.34
N GLU A 115 -15.35 5.83 -3.87
CA GLU A 115 -15.19 7.12 -4.52
C GLU A 115 -13.72 7.55 -4.63
N ALA A 116 -12.97 7.40 -3.55
CA ALA A 116 -11.56 7.80 -3.51
C ALA A 116 -10.67 6.94 -4.41
N VAL A 117 -10.94 5.63 -4.51
CA VAL A 117 -10.20 4.70 -5.37
C VAL A 117 -10.58 4.88 -6.85
N SER A 118 -11.88 5.00 -7.18
CA SER A 118 -12.34 5.11 -8.56
C SER A 118 -11.86 6.37 -9.29
N LYS A 119 -11.44 7.40 -8.56
CA LYS A 119 -10.87 8.65 -9.10
C LYS A 119 -9.35 8.61 -9.28
N ARG A 120 -8.69 7.52 -8.91
CA ARG A 120 -7.22 7.37 -8.93
C ARG A 120 -6.77 6.21 -9.78
N LYS A 121 -5.53 6.26 -10.26
CA LYS A 121 -4.87 5.11 -10.89
C LYS A 121 -4.47 4.10 -9.81
N TYR A 122 -4.41 2.83 -10.18
CA TYR A 122 -4.03 1.77 -9.25
C TYR A 122 -2.64 1.99 -8.62
N LEU A 123 -1.70 2.55 -9.39
CA LEU A 123 -0.36 2.88 -8.89
C LEU A 123 -0.41 3.98 -7.81
N ASP A 124 -1.25 5.00 -8.00
CA ASP A 124 -1.40 6.09 -7.02
C ASP A 124 -2.06 5.59 -5.72
N VAL A 125 -2.98 4.64 -5.85
CA VAL A 125 -3.62 4.00 -4.68
C VAL A 125 -2.60 3.24 -3.83
N ILE A 126 -1.61 2.60 -4.46
CA ILE A 126 -0.58 1.82 -3.76
C ILE A 126 0.53 2.72 -3.20
N SER A 127 0.99 3.69 -3.99
CA SER A 127 2.15 4.52 -3.63
C SER A 127 1.80 5.71 -2.75
N HIS A 128 0.57 6.23 -2.81
CA HIS A 128 0.13 7.44 -2.10
C HIS A 128 -1.06 7.15 -1.17
N THR A 129 -0.91 6.13 -0.32
CA THR A 129 -1.94 5.73 0.65
C THR A 129 -2.31 6.85 1.63
N ALA A 130 -1.38 7.73 1.98
CA ALA A 130 -1.64 8.88 2.85
C ALA A 130 -2.69 9.85 2.26
N ASP A 131 -2.62 10.12 0.96
CA ASP A 131 -3.60 10.99 0.28
C ASP A 131 -4.97 10.32 0.18
N LEU A 132 -4.99 9.00 0.03
CA LEU A 132 -6.20 8.21 0.05
C LEU A 132 -6.85 8.24 1.43
N ASN A 133 -6.08 8.02 2.50
CA ASN A 133 -6.53 8.10 3.89
C ASN A 133 -7.14 9.47 4.23
N ASN A 134 -6.47 10.55 3.82
CA ASN A 134 -6.96 11.91 4.02
C ASN A 134 -8.28 12.17 3.26
N ALA A 135 -8.40 11.67 2.03
CA ALA A 135 -9.62 11.82 1.24
C ALA A 135 -10.79 11.06 1.86
N ILE A 136 -10.58 9.82 2.33
CA ILE A 136 -11.59 9.03 3.03
C ILE A 136 -12.01 9.74 4.31
N ARG A 137 -11.03 10.17 5.13
CA ARG A 137 -11.28 10.88 6.37
C ARG A 137 -12.13 12.13 6.13
N ALA A 138 -11.73 12.99 5.21
CA ALA A 138 -12.46 14.24 4.90
C ALA A 138 -13.89 13.99 4.44
N SER A 139 -14.11 12.94 3.62
CA SER A 139 -15.45 12.57 3.15
C SER A 139 -16.37 12.09 4.27
N VAL A 140 -15.83 11.39 5.26
CA VAL A 140 -16.64 10.81 6.35
C VAL A 140 -16.78 11.76 7.53
N GLU A 141 -15.83 12.68 7.75
CA GLU A 141 -15.81 13.60 8.90
C GLU A 141 -17.01 14.55 8.93
N ALA A 142 -17.48 14.99 7.75
CA ALA A 142 -18.66 15.86 7.64
C ALA A 142 -19.92 15.17 8.18
N ASP A 143 -20.11 13.90 7.87
CA ASP A 143 -21.27 13.13 8.34
C ASP A 143 -21.10 12.70 9.80
N ALA A 144 -19.87 12.34 10.20
CA ALA A 144 -19.53 11.92 11.55
C ALA A 144 -19.86 12.99 12.61
N ALA A 145 -19.61 14.24 12.29
CA ALA A 145 -19.98 15.37 13.15
C ALA A 145 -21.49 15.44 13.40
N GLY A 146 -22.32 15.13 12.40
CA GLY A 146 -23.77 15.02 12.53
C GLY A 146 -24.22 13.90 13.48
N TRP A 147 -23.44 12.83 13.59
CA TRP A 147 -23.71 11.69 14.47
C TRP A 147 -23.12 11.82 15.87
N GLY A 148 -22.44 12.93 16.16
CA GLY A 148 -21.82 13.17 17.46
C GLY A 148 -20.55 12.35 17.68
N ILE A 149 -19.84 11.98 16.61
CA ILE A 149 -18.56 11.28 16.66
C ILE A 149 -17.48 12.08 15.95
N ALA A 150 -16.23 11.90 16.38
CA ALA A 150 -15.06 12.44 15.72
C ALA A 150 -14.20 11.29 15.21
N ILE A 151 -13.70 11.40 13.97
CA ILE A 151 -12.81 10.43 13.38
C ILE A 151 -11.39 10.75 13.84
N SER A 152 -10.76 9.81 14.53
CA SER A 152 -9.37 9.94 14.98
C SER A 152 -8.40 9.54 13.88
N LEU A 153 -8.70 8.43 13.18
CA LEU A 153 -7.85 7.88 12.15
C LEU A 153 -8.73 7.15 11.11
N ALA A 154 -8.42 7.31 9.84
CA ALA A 154 -8.96 6.49 8.76
C ALA A 154 -7.76 5.97 7.96
N GLU A 155 -7.63 4.66 7.86
CA GLU A 155 -6.44 4.02 7.30
C GLU A 155 -6.81 2.87 6.39
N VAL A 156 -6.17 2.82 5.23
CA VAL A 156 -6.23 1.66 4.34
C VAL A 156 -5.19 0.65 4.84
N GLU A 157 -5.67 -0.53 5.25
CA GLU A 157 -4.80 -1.56 5.81
C GLU A 157 -4.13 -2.41 4.74
N ARG A 158 -4.87 -2.74 3.69
CA ARG A 158 -4.39 -3.63 2.64
C ARG A 158 -4.95 -3.24 1.28
N VAL A 159 -4.08 -3.33 0.28
CA VAL A 159 -4.46 -3.21 -1.13
C VAL A 159 -4.01 -4.49 -1.83
N VAL A 160 -4.97 -5.23 -2.40
CA VAL A 160 -4.70 -6.48 -3.11
C VAL A 160 -5.01 -6.28 -4.59
N LEU A 161 -4.01 -6.53 -5.42
CA LEU A 161 -4.13 -6.51 -6.88
C LEU A 161 -4.51 -7.90 -7.41
N PRO A 162 -5.16 -7.99 -8.58
CA PRO A 162 -5.37 -9.23 -9.29
C PRO A 162 -4.03 -9.93 -9.61
N SER A 163 -4.00 -11.25 -9.51
CA SER A 163 -2.82 -12.08 -9.80
C SER A 163 -2.23 -11.82 -11.19
N ASP A 164 -3.11 -11.74 -12.18
CA ASP A 164 -2.73 -11.55 -13.59
C ASP A 164 -1.98 -10.23 -13.80
N LEU A 165 -2.40 -9.16 -13.09
CA LEU A 165 -1.70 -7.87 -13.14
C LEU A 165 -0.34 -7.96 -12.43
N LEU A 166 -0.27 -8.63 -11.28
CA LEU A 166 1.00 -8.83 -10.57
C LEU A 166 2.01 -9.59 -11.44
N ASP A 167 1.55 -10.62 -12.15
CA ASP A 167 2.42 -11.39 -13.03
C ASP A 167 2.86 -10.58 -14.26
N ALA A 168 1.96 -9.79 -14.84
CA ALA A 168 2.32 -8.85 -15.91
C ALA A 168 3.33 -7.78 -15.44
N MET A 169 3.18 -7.26 -14.23
CA MET A 169 4.14 -6.31 -13.63
C MET A 169 5.51 -6.94 -13.41
N LYS A 170 5.59 -8.18 -12.92
CA LYS A 170 6.85 -8.93 -12.76
C LYS A 170 7.54 -9.14 -14.10
N LEU A 171 6.80 -9.57 -15.12
CA LEU A 171 7.36 -9.76 -16.46
C LEU A 171 7.89 -8.45 -17.06
N LYS A 172 7.18 -7.34 -16.85
CA LYS A 172 7.65 -6.02 -17.27
C LYS A 172 8.94 -5.61 -16.56
N GLU A 173 8.97 -5.76 -15.23
CA GLU A 173 10.15 -5.45 -14.41
C GLU A 173 11.36 -6.30 -14.83
N GLU A 174 11.17 -7.60 -15.03
CA GLU A 174 12.23 -8.48 -15.53
C GLU A 174 12.74 -8.07 -16.93
N ALA A 175 11.84 -7.62 -17.81
CA ALA A 175 12.20 -7.15 -19.14
C ALA A 175 12.99 -5.83 -19.07
N GLU A 176 12.60 -4.89 -18.20
CA GLU A 176 13.32 -3.64 -17.95
C GLU A 176 14.72 -3.93 -17.37
N GLN A 177 14.83 -4.78 -16.35
CA GLN A 177 16.12 -5.18 -15.78
C GLN A 177 17.04 -5.85 -16.80
N LYS A 178 16.50 -6.73 -17.67
CA LYS A 178 17.27 -7.33 -18.77
C LYS A 178 17.77 -6.29 -19.76
N LYS A 179 16.92 -5.34 -20.13
CA LYS A 179 17.29 -4.23 -21.00
C LYS A 179 18.43 -3.40 -20.41
N ASP A 180 18.31 -3.01 -19.15
CA ASP A 180 19.32 -2.23 -18.43
C ASP A 180 20.64 -3.00 -18.33
N ALA A 181 20.58 -4.29 -18.04
CA ALA A 181 21.77 -5.16 -18.01
C ALA A 181 22.48 -5.22 -19.37
N VAL A 182 21.72 -5.34 -20.47
CA VAL A 182 22.28 -5.34 -21.83
C VAL A 182 22.90 -3.98 -22.17
N GLU A 183 22.27 -2.88 -21.78
CA GLU A 183 22.79 -1.52 -22.01
C GLU A 183 24.10 -1.27 -21.25
N VAL A 184 24.14 -1.70 -19.97
CA VAL A 184 25.38 -1.68 -19.17
C VAL A 184 26.48 -2.54 -19.80
N GLN A 185 26.16 -3.74 -20.26
CA GLN A 185 27.14 -4.60 -20.94
C GLN A 185 27.64 -3.97 -22.25
N ALA A 186 26.76 -3.35 -23.03
CA ALA A 186 27.13 -2.65 -24.25
C ALA A 186 28.05 -1.45 -23.97
N SER A 187 27.76 -0.68 -22.92
CA SER A 187 28.60 0.44 -22.50
C SER A 187 29.99 0.00 -22.02
N ILE A 188 30.05 -1.07 -21.22
CA ILE A 188 31.32 -1.69 -20.78
C ILE A 188 32.13 -2.15 -21.98
N LYS A 189 31.48 -2.82 -22.93
CA LYS A 189 32.16 -3.29 -24.16
C LYS A 189 32.67 -2.12 -25.02
N LYS A 190 31.92 -1.04 -25.11
CA LYS A 190 32.35 0.17 -25.80
C LYS A 190 33.59 0.78 -25.15
N ILE A 191 33.57 0.98 -23.83
CA ILE A 191 34.71 1.48 -23.05
C ILE A 191 35.94 0.57 -23.23
N TYR A 192 35.72 -0.76 -23.18
CA TYR A 192 36.78 -1.74 -23.38
C TYR A 192 37.41 -1.60 -24.77
N LEU A 193 36.60 -1.47 -25.84
CA LEU A 193 37.10 -1.28 -27.23
C LEU A 193 37.83 0.03 -27.36
N GLU A 194 37.33 1.12 -26.80
CA GLU A 194 38.02 2.42 -26.84
C GLU A 194 39.38 2.38 -26.14
N ARG A 195 39.46 1.70 -24.98
CA ARG A 195 40.74 1.50 -24.27
C ARG A 195 41.69 0.62 -25.05
N LEU A 196 41.17 -0.40 -25.73
CA LEU A 196 41.96 -1.28 -26.57
C LEU A 196 42.54 -0.57 -27.79
N ASP A 197 41.75 0.27 -28.43
CA ASP A 197 42.17 1.13 -29.55
C ASP A 197 43.25 2.13 -29.10
N GLU A 198 43.04 2.80 -27.96
CA GLU A 198 44.04 3.69 -27.36
C GLU A 198 45.36 2.98 -27.04
N ALA A 199 45.25 1.77 -26.52
CA ALA A 199 46.44 0.92 -26.23
C ALA A 199 47.14 0.49 -27.53
N ALA A 200 46.35 0.07 -28.52
CA ALA A 200 46.88 -0.40 -29.81
C ALA A 200 47.57 0.73 -30.59
N SER A 201 47.04 1.94 -30.55
CA SER A 201 47.63 3.12 -31.22
C SER A 201 48.99 3.54 -30.68
N LYS A 202 49.30 3.16 -29.43
CA LYS A 202 50.59 3.41 -28.75
C LYS A 202 51.65 2.29 -28.98
N LEU A 203 51.25 1.16 -29.60
CA LEU A 203 52.14 0.05 -29.85
C LEU A 203 52.94 0.26 -31.15
N SER A 204 54.25 -0.12 -31.12
CA SER A 204 55.06 -0.14 -32.32
C SER A 204 54.62 -1.25 -33.29
N PRO A 205 54.82 -1.10 -34.59
CA PRO A 205 54.50 -2.15 -35.58
C PRO A 205 55.10 -3.52 -35.23
N THR A 206 56.31 -3.54 -34.65
CA THR A 206 56.99 -4.74 -34.23
C THR A 206 56.28 -5.44 -33.07
N THR A 207 55.80 -4.68 -32.09
CA THR A 207 55.07 -5.23 -30.96
C THR A 207 53.69 -5.78 -31.37
N MET A 208 53.01 -5.10 -32.32
CA MET A 208 51.76 -5.62 -32.91
C MET A 208 51.98 -6.98 -33.63
N SER A 209 53.07 -7.10 -34.41
CA SER A 209 53.41 -8.34 -35.07
C SER A 209 53.67 -9.48 -34.08
N TYR A 210 54.36 -9.19 -32.96
CA TYR A 210 54.61 -10.17 -31.91
C TYR A 210 53.31 -10.63 -31.24
N LEU A 211 52.44 -9.71 -30.86
CA LEU A 211 51.13 -10.04 -30.25
C LEU A 211 50.27 -10.88 -31.20
N TYR A 212 50.33 -10.56 -32.48
CA TYR A 212 49.63 -11.33 -33.50
C TYR A 212 50.13 -12.77 -33.60
N LEU A 213 51.46 -12.96 -33.62
CA LEU A 213 52.10 -14.29 -33.64
C LEU A 213 51.77 -15.09 -32.35
N ASP A 214 51.76 -14.43 -31.19
CA ASP A 214 51.37 -15.08 -29.91
C ASP A 214 49.90 -15.52 -29.91
N ALA A 215 49.01 -14.69 -30.49
CA ALA A 215 47.58 -15.04 -30.65
C ALA A 215 47.41 -16.24 -31.59
N LEU A 216 48.10 -16.27 -32.71
CA LEU A 216 48.11 -17.42 -33.63
C LEU A 216 48.64 -18.71 -32.96
N ARG A 217 49.72 -18.58 -32.19
CA ARG A 217 50.28 -19.67 -31.42
C ARG A 217 49.28 -20.23 -30.40
N LYS A 218 48.58 -19.36 -29.67
CA LYS A 218 47.54 -19.77 -28.71
C LYS A 218 46.36 -20.46 -29.40
N MET A 219 45.98 -19.98 -30.60
CA MET A 219 44.92 -20.61 -31.38
C MET A 219 45.34 -21.99 -31.89
N ALA A 220 46.59 -22.17 -32.33
CA ALA A 220 47.12 -23.45 -32.80
C ALA A 220 47.14 -24.53 -31.71
N PHE A 221 47.31 -24.13 -30.44
CA PHE A 221 47.29 -25.09 -29.30
C PHE A 221 45.89 -25.27 -28.70
N SER A 222 44.85 -24.54 -29.18
CA SER A 222 43.46 -24.73 -28.70
C SER A 222 42.88 -26.00 -29.35
N LYS A 223 42.18 -26.83 -28.54
CA LYS A 223 41.56 -28.10 -28.98
C LYS A 223 40.37 -27.93 -29.97
N SER A 224 40.04 -26.74 -30.37
CA SER A 224 38.96 -26.43 -31.33
C SER A 224 39.52 -26.30 -32.74
N GLY A 225 39.51 -27.37 -33.47
CA GLY A 225 40.17 -27.54 -34.78
C GLY A 225 39.51 -26.83 -35.99
N LYS A 226 38.94 -25.65 -35.86
CA LYS A 226 38.50 -24.83 -37.01
C LYS A 226 39.09 -23.42 -36.91
N ILE A 227 40.19 -23.19 -37.63
CA ILE A 227 40.80 -21.88 -37.80
C ILE A 227 40.19 -21.25 -39.09
N ILE A 228 39.31 -20.29 -38.95
CA ILE A 228 38.82 -19.48 -40.06
C ILE A 228 39.75 -18.27 -40.17
N ILE A 229 40.63 -18.27 -41.19
CA ILE A 229 41.52 -17.14 -41.49
C ILE A 229 40.76 -16.20 -42.43
N PRO A 230 40.45 -14.96 -42.04
CA PRO A 230 39.82 -13.98 -42.95
C PRO A 230 40.76 -13.70 -44.14
N TYR A 231 40.20 -13.54 -45.33
CA TYR A 231 40.91 -13.29 -46.61
C TYR A 231 41.92 -12.13 -46.57
N GLU A 232 41.69 -11.14 -45.72
CA GLU A 232 42.56 -9.96 -45.56
C GLU A 232 43.97 -10.32 -45.04
N PHE A 233 44.18 -11.50 -44.50
CA PHE A 233 45.49 -11.97 -44.02
C PHE A 233 46.45 -12.40 -45.15
N THR A 234 46.00 -12.51 -46.37
CA THR A 234 46.89 -12.78 -47.53
C THR A 234 47.86 -11.63 -47.79
N LYS A 235 47.55 -10.40 -47.35
CA LYS A 235 48.47 -9.26 -47.42
C LYS A 235 49.65 -9.37 -46.47
N LEU A 236 49.57 -10.16 -45.39
CA LEU A 236 50.70 -10.41 -44.51
C LEU A 236 51.76 -11.31 -45.11
N GLY A 237 51.41 -12.19 -46.03
CA GLY A 237 52.36 -12.93 -46.82
C GLY A 237 53.31 -12.08 -47.66
N SER A 238 52.79 -10.95 -48.18
CA SER A 238 53.61 -9.98 -48.91
C SER A 238 54.55 -9.16 -48.02
N LEU A 239 54.13 -8.89 -46.78
CA LEU A 239 54.98 -8.20 -45.79
C LEU A 239 56.08 -9.11 -45.23
N LEU A 240 55.82 -10.40 -45.03
CA LEU A 240 56.83 -11.36 -44.64
C LEU A 240 57.89 -11.56 -45.76
N LYS A 241 57.48 -11.54 -47.02
CA LYS A 241 58.39 -11.61 -48.17
C LYS A 241 59.28 -10.38 -48.33
N SER A 242 58.84 -9.19 -47.83
CA SER A 242 59.64 -7.97 -47.81
C SER A 242 60.64 -7.92 -46.65
N ILE A 243 60.45 -8.71 -45.60
CA ILE A 243 61.32 -8.76 -44.42
C ILE A 243 62.38 -9.91 -44.55
N TYR A 244 62.05 -10.94 -45.30
CA TYR A 244 62.96 -12.06 -45.61
C TYR A 244 62.98 -12.31 -47.11
N PRO A 245 63.82 -11.55 -47.83
CA PRO A 245 63.93 -11.71 -49.28
C PRO A 245 64.65 -12.99 -49.72
N ASP A 246 65.27 -13.76 -48.80
CA ASP A 246 66.20 -14.87 -49.09
C ASP A 246 65.76 -16.23 -48.55
N ALA A 247 64.49 -16.54 -48.38
CA ALA A 247 64.03 -17.88 -48.02
C ALA A 247 63.34 -18.55 -49.22
N GLY A 248 64.12 -18.87 -50.26
CA GLY A 248 63.61 -19.55 -51.43
C GLY A 248 64.71 -19.91 -52.43
N ASP A 249 65.45 -20.94 -52.11
CA ASP A 249 66.03 -21.95 -53.02
C ASP A 249 66.13 -23.27 -52.25
#